data_6ebbe4c420511ffc9cbd00fdb9fd9549
#
_entry.id   6ebbe4c420511ffc9cbd00fdb9fd9549
#
_cell.length_a   1.000
_cell.length_b   1.000
_cell.length_c   1.000
_cell.angle_alpha   90.00
_cell.angle_beta   90.00
_cell.angle_gamma   90.00
#
_symmetry.space_group_name_H-M   'P 1'
#
loop_
_entity.id
_entity.type
_entity.pdbx_description
1 polymer ?
#
loop_
_entity_poly.entity_id
_entity_poly.type
_entity_poly.pdbx_seq_one_letter_code
_entity_poly.pdbx_strand_id
1 'polypeptide(L)'
;MCGIVGIVQKDDCFTDLYDSLIMLQHRGQDAAGMTICKNGKLSSRKAKGLVKEVFNQQHFERLKGNYGIGHVRYPTAGGNSKEYAQPMYVNSPYGISLAHNGNLSNTEELAEELFHSDLRHISTDSDLSLIHI
;
A
#
# COMPACT_ATOMS: atom_id res chain seq x y z
N MET A 1 2.96 12.46 -8.01
CA MET A 1 1.72 12.16 -7.24
C MET A 1 1.42 10.67 -7.38
N CYS A 2 1.11 9.98 -6.29
CA CYS A 2 0.79 8.56 -6.29
C CYS A 2 -0.53 8.25 -7.01
N GLY A 3 -0.75 6.98 -7.36
CA GLY A 3 -2.02 6.48 -7.85
C GLY A 3 -2.56 5.39 -6.93
N ILE A 4 -3.86 5.42 -6.67
CA ILE A 4 -4.58 4.43 -5.85
C ILE A 4 -5.74 3.88 -6.65
N VAL A 5 -6.00 2.59 -6.50
CA VAL A 5 -7.17 1.90 -7.03
C VAL A 5 -7.73 0.94 -5.99
N GLY A 6 -9.04 0.86 -5.90
CA GLY A 6 -9.76 -0.12 -5.11
C GLY A 6 -10.81 -0.82 -5.97
N ILE A 7 -10.93 -2.14 -5.82
CA ILE A 7 -11.88 -2.97 -6.57
C ILE A 7 -12.63 -3.88 -5.60
N VAL A 8 -13.93 -3.97 -5.80
CA VAL A 8 -14.83 -4.95 -5.18
C VAL A 8 -15.69 -5.55 -6.29
N GLN A 9 -15.61 -6.85 -6.47
CA GLN A 9 -16.36 -7.55 -7.53
C GLN A 9 -16.72 -8.97 -7.13
N LYS A 10 -17.43 -9.71 -7.99
CA LYS A 10 -17.83 -11.10 -7.72
C LYS A 10 -16.69 -12.08 -7.95
N ASP A 11 -15.92 -11.84 -9.00
CA ASP A 11 -14.83 -12.69 -9.45
C ASP A 11 -13.47 -12.23 -8.91
N ASP A 12 -12.41 -12.92 -9.29
CA ASP A 12 -11.05 -12.55 -8.92
C ASP A 12 -10.67 -11.18 -9.45
N CYS A 13 -10.15 -10.30 -8.60
CA CYS A 13 -9.85 -8.90 -8.93
C CYS A 13 -8.39 -8.62 -9.27
N PHE A 14 -7.51 -9.63 -9.29
CA PHE A 14 -6.07 -9.38 -9.53
C PHE A 14 -5.82 -8.72 -10.87
N THR A 15 -6.40 -9.26 -11.96
CA THR A 15 -6.17 -8.76 -13.31
C THR A 15 -6.64 -7.31 -13.45
N ASP A 16 -7.83 -7.01 -12.93
CA ASP A 16 -8.39 -5.65 -12.99
C ASP A 16 -7.58 -4.65 -12.16
N LEU A 17 -7.07 -5.07 -10.99
CA LEU A 17 -6.14 -4.27 -10.20
C LEU A 17 -4.82 -4.04 -10.93
N TYR A 18 -4.26 -5.08 -11.53
CA TYR A 18 -3.01 -5.00 -12.30
C TYR A 18 -3.16 -4.04 -13.48
N ASP A 19 -4.18 -4.20 -14.30
CA ASP A 19 -4.44 -3.35 -15.46
C ASP A 19 -4.69 -1.89 -15.04
N SER A 20 -5.46 -1.68 -13.97
CA SER A 20 -5.68 -0.35 -13.41
C SER A 20 -4.38 0.30 -12.93
N LEU A 21 -3.49 -0.44 -12.27
CA LEU A 21 -2.18 0.06 -11.85
C LEU A 21 -1.27 0.37 -13.03
N ILE A 22 -1.32 -0.43 -14.11
CA ILE A 22 -0.62 -0.12 -15.38
C ILE A 22 -1.12 1.21 -15.95
N MET A 23 -2.43 1.44 -15.98
CA MET A 23 -2.99 2.72 -16.43
C MET A 23 -2.58 3.89 -15.53
N LEU A 24 -2.44 3.67 -14.23
CA LEU A 24 -1.99 4.67 -13.26
C LEU A 24 -0.46 4.82 -13.19
N GLN A 25 0.32 4.02 -13.93
CA GLN A 25 1.79 4.00 -13.84
C GLN A 25 2.43 5.36 -14.07
N HIS A 26 1.82 6.23 -14.89
CA HIS A 26 2.30 7.60 -15.12
C HIS A 26 2.27 8.48 -13.84
N ARG A 27 1.49 8.10 -12.83
CA ARG A 27 1.40 8.80 -11.54
C ARG A 27 2.50 8.41 -10.56
N GLY A 28 3.09 7.22 -10.73
CA GLY A 28 4.15 6.76 -9.84
C GLY A 28 4.92 5.59 -10.43
N GLN A 29 6.26 5.72 -10.43
CA GLN A 29 7.17 4.76 -11.08
C GLN A 29 8.26 4.23 -10.14
N ASP A 30 8.21 4.60 -8.86
CA ASP A 30 9.20 4.21 -7.86
C ASP A 30 8.90 2.83 -7.25
N ALA A 31 7.66 2.60 -6.90
CA ALA A 31 7.22 1.35 -6.31
C ALA A 31 5.76 1.06 -6.66
N ALA A 32 5.40 -0.21 -6.65
CA ALA A 32 4.03 -0.66 -6.82
C ALA A 32 3.68 -1.73 -5.78
N GLY A 33 2.40 -1.81 -5.45
CA GLY A 33 1.91 -2.82 -4.54
C GLY A 33 0.41 -3.03 -4.66
N MET A 34 -0.04 -4.19 -4.21
CA MET A 34 -1.46 -4.49 -4.03
C MET A 34 -1.67 -5.40 -2.83
N THR A 35 -2.84 -5.28 -2.25
CA THR A 35 -3.36 -6.21 -1.25
C THR A 35 -4.72 -6.69 -1.72
N ILE A 36 -4.91 -8.00 -1.74
CA ILE A 36 -6.16 -8.65 -2.15
C ILE A 36 -6.69 -9.47 -0.98
N CYS A 37 -7.99 -9.46 -0.80
CA CYS A 37 -8.68 -10.22 0.22
C CYS A 37 -9.56 -11.32 -0.36
N LYS A 38 -9.42 -12.52 0.24
CA LYS A 38 -10.26 -13.67 -0.02
C LYS A 38 -10.74 -14.27 1.29
N ASN A 39 -12.04 -14.36 1.47
CA ASN A 39 -12.64 -14.95 2.69
C ASN A 39 -12.05 -14.39 4.00
N GLY A 40 -11.86 -13.07 4.07
CA GLY A 40 -11.29 -12.40 5.25
C GLY A 40 -9.78 -12.49 5.39
N LYS A 41 -9.08 -13.20 4.49
CA LYS A 41 -7.62 -13.31 4.51
C LYS A 41 -6.99 -12.35 3.51
N LEU A 42 -6.13 -11.47 4.01
CA LEU A 42 -5.35 -10.52 3.21
C LEU A 42 -4.06 -11.17 2.69
N SER A 43 -3.79 -10.95 1.42
CA SER A 43 -2.55 -11.33 0.75
C SER A 43 -1.97 -10.11 0.04
N SER A 44 -0.70 -9.82 0.29
CA SER A 44 -0.05 -8.61 -0.22
C SER A 44 1.21 -8.92 -1.02
N ARG A 45 1.48 -8.10 -2.01
CA ARG A 45 2.77 -7.97 -2.69
C ARG A 45 3.06 -6.51 -2.94
N LYS A 46 4.27 -6.07 -2.57
CA LYS A 46 4.77 -4.74 -2.88
C LYS A 46 6.28 -4.77 -3.05
N ALA A 47 6.79 -3.96 -3.96
CA ALA A 47 8.23 -3.83 -4.18
C ALA A 47 8.53 -2.52 -4.94
N LYS A 48 9.81 -2.17 -5.00
CA LYS A 48 10.32 -1.15 -5.92
C LYS A 48 10.18 -1.61 -7.36
N GLY A 49 9.97 -0.65 -8.24
CA GLY A 49 9.90 -0.86 -9.67
C GLY A 49 8.51 -0.61 -10.25
N LEU A 50 8.43 -0.78 -11.55
CA LEU A 50 7.19 -0.63 -12.31
C LEU A 50 6.24 -1.80 -12.01
N VAL A 51 4.96 -1.59 -12.22
CA VAL A 51 3.92 -2.62 -12.00
C VAL A 51 4.28 -3.96 -12.66
N LYS A 52 4.72 -3.92 -13.91
CA LYS A 52 5.13 -5.12 -14.68
C LYS A 52 6.37 -5.82 -14.10
N GLU A 53 7.20 -5.13 -13.34
CA GLU A 53 8.40 -5.69 -12.71
C GLU A 53 8.07 -6.29 -11.33
N VAL A 54 7.14 -5.65 -10.63
CA VAL A 54 6.73 -6.07 -9.28
C VAL A 54 5.84 -7.31 -9.31
N PHE A 55 4.97 -7.40 -10.32
CA PHE A 55 4.00 -8.49 -10.44
C PHE A 55 4.33 -9.39 -11.64
N ASN A 56 4.42 -10.69 -11.37
CA ASN A 56 4.67 -11.72 -12.36
C ASN A 56 3.61 -12.84 -12.25
N GLN A 57 3.75 -13.88 -13.08
CA GLN A 57 2.82 -15.02 -13.13
C GLN A 57 2.58 -15.69 -11.78
N GLN A 58 3.63 -15.85 -10.96
CA GLN A 58 3.49 -16.47 -9.63
C GLN A 58 2.60 -15.62 -8.69
N HIS A 59 2.67 -14.30 -8.80
CA HIS A 59 1.83 -13.41 -8.01
C HIS A 59 0.36 -13.48 -8.45
N PHE A 60 0.12 -13.63 -9.76
CA PHE A 60 -1.22 -13.87 -10.30
C PHE A 60 -1.87 -15.13 -9.71
N GLU A 61 -1.10 -16.17 -9.48
CA GLU A 61 -1.60 -17.42 -8.89
C GLU A 61 -1.84 -17.31 -7.37
N ARG A 62 -1.01 -16.53 -6.68
CA ARG A 62 -1.04 -16.38 -5.21
C ARG A 62 -2.02 -15.33 -4.70
N LEU A 63 -2.15 -14.23 -5.40
CA LEU A 63 -2.98 -13.11 -5.00
C LEU A 63 -4.38 -13.28 -5.59
N LYS A 64 -5.19 -14.08 -4.94
CA LYS A 64 -6.56 -14.38 -5.34
C LYS A 64 -7.57 -13.80 -4.37
N GLY A 65 -8.63 -13.23 -4.89
CA GLY A 65 -9.73 -12.71 -4.10
C GLY A 65 -10.58 -11.73 -4.91
N ASN A 66 -11.69 -11.33 -4.33
CA ASN A 66 -12.73 -10.57 -5.01
C ASN A 66 -12.79 -9.09 -4.62
N TYR A 67 -11.92 -8.66 -3.71
CA TYR A 67 -11.72 -7.24 -3.40
C TYR A 67 -10.27 -6.97 -2.99
N GLY A 68 -9.81 -5.79 -3.32
CA GLY A 68 -8.44 -5.40 -3.03
C GLY A 68 -8.16 -3.93 -3.33
N ILE A 69 -6.97 -3.53 -2.93
CA ILE A 69 -6.44 -2.18 -3.17
C ILE A 69 -5.06 -2.27 -3.81
N GLY A 70 -4.76 -1.31 -4.66
CA GLY A 70 -3.48 -1.18 -5.32
C GLY A 70 -2.94 0.25 -5.24
N HIS A 71 -1.62 0.37 -5.31
CA HIS A 71 -0.93 1.65 -5.21
C HIS A 71 0.30 1.68 -6.13
N VAL A 72 0.51 2.80 -6.81
CA VAL A 72 1.77 3.17 -7.48
C VAL A 72 2.34 4.41 -6.82
N ARG A 73 3.59 4.32 -6.38
CA ARG A 73 4.26 5.37 -5.60
C ARG A 73 5.04 6.31 -6.50
N TYR A 74 4.85 7.61 -6.27
CA TYR A 74 5.76 8.65 -6.70
C TYR A 74 6.70 8.99 -5.53
N PRO A 75 8.03 9.05 -5.72
CA PRO A 75 8.95 9.37 -4.63
C PRO A 75 8.70 10.79 -4.15
N THR A 76 8.45 10.94 -2.85
CA THR A 76 8.49 12.22 -2.15
C THR A 76 9.88 12.40 -1.52
N ALA A 77 10.25 13.64 -1.17
CA ALA A 77 11.50 13.92 -0.52
C ALA A 77 11.68 13.00 0.71
N GLY A 78 12.76 12.27 0.79
CA GLY A 78 13.07 11.46 1.98
C GLY A 78 13.38 9.99 1.77
N GLY A 79 13.37 9.48 0.56
CA GLY A 79 13.93 8.16 0.39
C GLY A 79 13.26 7.22 -0.61
N ASN A 80 14.12 6.52 -1.25
CA ASN A 80 13.89 5.46 -2.20
C ASN A 80 13.87 4.10 -1.46
N SER A 81 13.16 4.00 -0.35
CA SER A 81 13.19 2.79 0.47
C SER A 81 12.02 1.86 0.12
N LYS A 82 12.32 0.57 0.14
CA LYS A 82 11.32 -0.50 0.00
C LYS A 82 10.24 -0.41 1.09
N GLU A 83 10.57 0.19 2.22
CA GLU A 83 9.70 0.38 3.38
C GLU A 83 8.53 1.33 3.09
N TYR A 84 8.71 2.26 2.15
CA TYR A 84 7.66 3.20 1.74
C TYR A 84 6.70 2.67 0.68
N ALA A 85 6.93 1.47 0.16
CA ALA A 85 6.01 0.85 -0.79
C ALA A 85 4.67 0.54 -0.12
N GLN A 86 3.58 0.90 -0.78
CA GLN A 86 2.21 0.72 -0.31
C GLN A 86 1.47 -0.35 -1.12
N PRO A 87 0.38 -0.93 -0.61
CA PRO A 87 -0.29 -0.68 0.67
C PRO A 87 0.53 -1.10 1.90
N MET A 88 0.33 -0.42 3.03
CA MET A 88 0.83 -0.84 4.32
C MET A 88 -0.16 -1.77 5.02
N TYR A 89 0.37 -2.66 5.85
CA TYR A 89 -0.42 -3.68 6.54
C TYR A 89 -0.11 -3.71 8.03
N VAL A 90 -1.16 -3.78 8.83
CA VAL A 90 -1.09 -4.04 10.27
C VAL A 90 -2.02 -5.21 10.60
N ASN A 91 -1.61 -6.05 11.55
CA ASN A 91 -2.34 -7.27 11.90
C ASN A 91 -2.98 -7.26 13.30
N SER A 92 -2.86 -6.19 14.04
CA SER A 92 -3.40 -6.08 15.40
C SER A 92 -4.13 -4.74 15.60
N PRO A 93 -5.31 -4.73 16.23
CA PRO A 93 -6.16 -5.88 16.62
C PRO A 93 -6.85 -6.58 15.46
N TYR A 94 -6.86 -5.96 14.28
CA TYR A 94 -7.45 -6.49 13.04
C TYR A 94 -6.44 -6.44 11.91
N GLY A 95 -6.61 -7.29 10.90
CA GLY A 95 -5.87 -7.18 9.64
C GLY A 95 -6.39 -5.97 8.84
N ILE A 96 -5.59 -4.91 8.77
CA ILE A 96 -5.92 -3.68 8.03
C ILE A 96 -4.85 -3.43 6.99
N SER A 97 -5.27 -3.15 5.76
CA SER A 97 -4.39 -2.70 4.69
C SER A 97 -4.80 -1.32 4.22
N LEU A 98 -3.86 -0.40 4.16
CA LEU A 98 -4.12 1.01 3.87
C LEU A 98 -3.18 1.52 2.77
N ALA A 99 -3.74 2.28 1.84
CA ALA A 99 -3.01 3.07 0.84
C ALA A 99 -3.40 4.53 0.95
N HIS A 100 -2.43 5.42 0.83
CA HIS A 100 -2.61 6.85 1.01
C HIS A 100 -1.90 7.63 -0.11
N ASN A 101 -2.57 8.66 -0.60
CA ASN A 101 -2.01 9.66 -1.51
C ASN A 101 -2.32 11.05 -0.95
N GLY A 102 -1.48 11.52 -0.08
CA GLY A 102 -1.62 12.80 0.59
C GLY A 102 -0.37 13.14 1.38
N ASN A 103 -0.48 14.16 2.20
CA ASN A 103 0.57 14.62 3.11
C ASN A 103 -0.08 15.18 4.37
N LEU A 104 0.36 14.72 5.54
CA LEU A 104 -0.08 15.27 6.82
C LEU A 104 0.74 16.53 7.14
N SER A 105 0.07 17.56 7.62
CA SER A 105 0.69 18.82 7.99
C SER A 105 1.25 18.85 9.42
N ASN A 106 0.80 17.94 10.27
CA ASN A 106 1.11 17.87 11.70
C ASN A 106 1.77 16.55 12.12
N THR A 107 2.67 16.04 11.29
CA THR A 107 3.33 14.74 11.50
C THR A 107 4.13 14.67 12.81
N GLU A 108 4.83 15.75 13.17
CA GLU A 108 5.64 15.82 14.39
C GLU A 108 4.78 15.74 15.65
N GLU A 109 3.71 16.52 15.70
CA GLU A 109 2.76 16.52 16.84
C GLU A 109 2.11 15.14 17.01
N LEU A 110 1.66 14.51 15.92
CA LEU A 110 1.06 13.18 15.94
C LEU A 110 2.06 12.10 16.38
N ALA A 111 3.31 12.20 15.95
CA ALA A 111 4.36 11.28 16.33
C ALA A 111 4.65 11.36 17.83
N GLU A 112 4.75 12.56 18.39
CA GLU A 112 4.93 12.79 19.82
C GLU A 112 3.73 12.27 20.63
N GLU A 113 2.51 12.55 20.20
CA GLU A 113 1.30 12.08 20.86
C GLU A 113 1.25 10.54 20.91
N LEU A 114 1.50 9.87 19.78
CA LEU A 114 1.52 8.40 19.69
C LEU A 114 2.64 7.80 20.56
N PHE A 115 3.79 8.43 20.62
CA PHE A 115 4.88 7.98 21.47
C PHE A 115 4.55 8.09 22.94
N HIS A 116 3.93 9.19 23.38
CA HIS A 116 3.60 9.41 24.78
C HIS A 116 2.35 8.66 25.25
N SER A 117 1.33 8.52 24.40
CA SER A 117 0.08 7.85 24.78
C SER A 117 0.16 6.33 24.68
N ASP A 118 0.76 5.80 23.64
CA ASP A 118 0.70 4.38 23.31
C ASP A 118 2.06 3.69 23.28
N LEU A 119 3.16 4.43 23.50
CA LEU A 119 4.55 3.95 23.38
C LEU A 119 4.83 3.28 22.03
N ARG A 120 4.15 3.73 20.97
CA ARG A 120 4.27 3.15 19.65
C ARG A 120 5.49 3.68 18.93
N HIS A 121 6.26 2.77 18.37
CA HIS A 121 7.43 3.10 17.58
C HIS A 121 7.03 3.27 16.11
N ILE A 122 7.35 4.42 15.53
CA ILE A 122 7.13 4.73 14.12
C ILE A 122 8.34 4.26 13.35
N SER A 123 8.13 3.36 12.38
CA SER A 123 9.21 2.71 11.63
C SER A 123 9.68 3.47 10.39
N THR A 124 8.94 4.49 9.95
CA THR A 124 9.29 5.32 8.78
C THR A 124 8.82 6.75 8.95
N ASP A 125 9.44 7.68 8.23
CA ASP A 125 9.04 9.10 8.20
C ASP A 125 7.83 9.35 7.27
N SER A 126 7.13 8.32 6.86
CA SER A 126 5.95 8.41 6.02
C SER A 126 4.70 8.71 6.83
N ASP A 127 3.89 9.66 6.36
CA ASP A 127 2.56 9.97 6.91
C ASP A 127 1.71 8.73 7.13
N LEU A 128 1.86 7.75 6.24
CA LEU A 128 1.11 6.50 6.31
C LEU A 128 1.48 5.66 7.53
N SER A 129 2.70 5.77 8.03
CA SER A 129 3.10 5.10 9.27
C SER A 129 2.32 5.64 10.48
N LEU A 130 2.01 6.94 10.48
CA LEU A 130 1.20 7.58 11.52
C LEU A 130 -0.28 7.22 11.40
N ILE A 131 -0.83 7.26 10.19
CA ILE A 131 -2.25 6.96 9.94
C ILE A 131 -2.55 5.48 10.21
N HIS A 132 -1.60 4.61 9.91
CA HIS A 132 -1.75 3.17 9.91
C HIS A 132 -1.61 2.55 11.33
N ILE A 133 -0.99 3.26 12.22
CA ILE A 133 -0.84 2.85 13.62
C ILE A 133 -2.11 3.15 14.42
#